data_4154ce0651dc3446c3ba3f8c378ac93e
#
_entry.id   4154ce0651dc3446c3ba3f8c378ac93e
#
_cell.length_a   1.000
_cell.length_b   1.000
_cell.length_c   1.000
_cell.angle_alpha   90.00
_cell.angle_beta   90.00
_cell.angle_gamma   90.00
#
_symmetry.space_group_name_H-M   'P 1'
#
loop_
_entity.id
_entity.type
_entity.pdbx_description
1 polymer ?
#
loop_
_entity_poly.entity_id
_entity_poly.type
_entity_poly.pdbx_seq_one_letter_code
_entity_poly.pdbx_strand_id
1 'polypeptide(L)'
;MFRRSTLIILFVFLSSLSSCQSYTSGLQQSVARADETAALAALHAISLAQRTYSLTNSGEYGTLRQLSDGGFLDARYGAGTPIRDYVVTCTVTPKSSGAPEGSYSCNADPDKPVERPGRHLYIESVSDGIHVNDTQRATAADKVMQ
;
A
#
# COMPACT_ATOMS: atom_id res chain seq x y z
N MET A 1 35.60 13.53 -48.63
CA MET A 1 34.18 13.84 -48.37
C MET A 1 33.43 12.71 -47.65
N PHE A 2 33.77 11.46 -47.84
CA PHE A 2 33.06 10.30 -47.20
C PHE A 2 33.19 10.17 -45.65
N ARG A 3 34.28 10.62 -45.07
CA ARG A 3 34.51 10.47 -43.59
C ARG A 3 33.61 11.35 -42.70
N ARG A 4 33.13 12.49 -43.22
CA ARG A 4 32.25 13.39 -42.44
C ARG A 4 30.79 12.91 -42.40
N SER A 5 30.31 12.29 -43.47
CA SER A 5 28.95 11.75 -43.54
C SER A 5 28.74 10.54 -42.62
N THR A 6 29.76 9.68 -42.51
CA THR A 6 29.69 8.48 -41.64
C THR A 6 29.63 8.87 -40.15
N LEU A 7 30.30 9.94 -39.73
CA LEU A 7 30.31 10.44 -38.37
C LEU A 7 28.96 11.05 -37.96
N ILE A 8 28.29 11.73 -38.90
CA ILE A 8 26.95 12.32 -38.67
C ILE A 8 25.89 11.22 -38.51
N ILE A 9 25.96 10.17 -39.32
CA ILE A 9 25.02 9.03 -39.24
C ILE A 9 25.19 8.27 -37.94
N LEU A 10 26.42 8.11 -37.44
CA LEU A 10 26.70 7.46 -36.16
C LEU A 10 26.17 8.27 -34.98
N PHE A 11 26.23 9.62 -35.07
CA PHE A 11 25.73 10.51 -34.01
C PHE A 11 24.20 10.53 -33.92
N VAL A 12 23.50 10.42 -35.06
CA VAL A 12 22.03 10.36 -35.12
C VAL A 12 21.50 9.02 -34.57
N PHE A 13 22.24 7.92 -34.80
CA PHE A 13 21.86 6.61 -34.25
C PHE A 13 22.04 6.52 -32.71
N LEU A 14 23.03 7.24 -32.18
CA LEU A 14 23.28 7.21 -30.71
C LEU A 14 22.23 8.02 -29.92
N SER A 15 21.64 9.05 -30.49
CA SER A 15 20.62 9.88 -29.83
C SER A 15 19.22 9.23 -29.75
N SER A 16 18.95 8.23 -30.58
CA SER A 16 17.65 7.53 -30.57
C SER A 16 17.53 6.46 -29.48
N LEU A 17 18.62 6.03 -28.83
CA LEU A 17 18.60 5.03 -27.75
C LEU A 17 18.24 5.62 -26.39
N SER A 18 18.38 6.94 -26.20
CA SER A 18 18.09 7.59 -24.91
C SER A 18 16.59 7.79 -24.64
N SER A 19 15.73 7.71 -25.67
CA SER A 19 14.30 7.97 -25.53
C SER A 19 13.51 6.79 -24.92
N CYS A 20 14.00 5.56 -25.03
CA CYS A 20 13.32 4.38 -24.50
C CYS A 20 13.42 4.24 -22.98
N GLN A 21 14.49 4.72 -22.36
CA GLN A 21 14.69 4.58 -20.91
C GLN A 21 13.78 5.49 -20.10
N SER A 22 13.48 6.68 -20.57
CA SER A 22 12.57 7.61 -19.90
C SER A 22 11.10 7.15 -19.94
N TYR A 23 10.70 6.44 -21.00
CA TYR A 23 9.34 5.92 -21.13
C TYR A 23 9.08 4.75 -20.18
N THR A 24 10.00 3.82 -20.04
CA THR A 24 9.87 2.67 -19.12
C THR A 24 9.86 3.10 -17.67
N SER A 25 10.69 4.07 -17.26
CA SER A 25 10.69 4.61 -15.90
C SER A 25 9.38 5.33 -15.55
N GLY A 26 8.81 6.08 -16.49
CA GLY A 26 7.50 6.73 -16.30
C GLY A 26 6.36 5.75 -16.14
N LEU A 27 6.35 4.65 -16.88
CA LEU A 27 5.36 3.58 -16.73
C LEU A 27 5.49 2.85 -15.39
N GLN A 28 6.70 2.51 -14.97
CA GLN A 28 6.94 1.87 -13.67
C GLN A 28 6.47 2.75 -12.51
N GLN A 29 6.74 4.06 -12.58
CA GLN A 29 6.28 5.00 -11.57
C GLN A 29 4.75 5.13 -11.54
N SER A 30 4.08 5.11 -12.71
CA SER A 30 2.61 5.17 -12.76
C SER A 30 1.97 3.90 -12.20
N VAL A 31 2.55 2.74 -12.44
CA VAL A 31 2.10 1.46 -11.86
C VAL A 31 2.28 1.48 -10.35
N ALA A 32 3.44 1.87 -9.83
CA ALA A 32 3.71 1.94 -8.39
C ALA A 32 2.72 2.88 -7.66
N ARG A 33 2.38 4.02 -8.26
CA ARG A 33 1.35 4.93 -7.72
C ARG A 33 -0.05 4.31 -7.72
N ALA A 34 -0.40 3.56 -8.76
CA ALA A 34 -1.70 2.87 -8.82
C ALA A 34 -1.79 1.75 -7.77
N ASP A 35 -0.70 1.05 -7.51
CA ASP A 35 -0.63 -0.01 -6.50
C ASP A 35 -0.75 0.58 -5.08
N GLU A 36 -0.06 1.68 -4.81
CA GLU A 36 -0.17 2.41 -3.55
C GLU A 36 -1.59 2.97 -3.34
N THR A 37 -2.21 3.54 -4.38
CA THR A 37 -3.59 4.02 -4.30
C THR A 37 -4.56 2.90 -3.96
N ALA A 38 -4.35 1.69 -4.49
CA ALA A 38 -5.16 0.53 -4.15
C ALA A 38 -4.94 0.08 -2.70
N ALA A 39 -3.71 0.15 -2.19
CA ALA A 39 -3.39 -0.15 -0.79
C ALA A 39 -4.03 0.86 0.17
N LEU A 40 -3.99 2.15 -0.17
CA LEU A 40 -4.68 3.21 0.59
C LEU A 40 -6.20 2.96 0.64
N ALA A 41 -6.81 2.67 -0.50
CA ALA A 41 -8.24 2.36 -0.55
C ALA A 41 -8.58 1.12 0.29
N ALA A 42 -7.72 0.11 0.32
CA ALA A 42 -7.88 -1.07 1.16
C ALA A 42 -7.84 -0.72 2.65
N LEU A 43 -6.86 0.05 3.11
CA LEU A 43 -6.76 0.47 4.50
C LEU A 43 -7.97 1.30 4.94
N HIS A 44 -8.46 2.20 4.10
CA HIS A 44 -9.69 2.95 4.37
C HIS A 44 -10.93 2.04 4.45
N ALA A 45 -11.06 1.08 3.54
CA ALA A 45 -12.16 0.12 3.59
C ALA A 45 -12.12 -0.74 4.86
N ILE A 46 -10.94 -1.18 5.28
CA ILE A 46 -10.73 -1.93 6.52
C ILE A 46 -11.07 -1.06 7.74
N SER A 47 -10.63 0.20 7.79
CA SER A 47 -10.96 1.10 8.90
C SER A 47 -12.47 1.30 9.03
N LEU A 48 -13.18 1.52 7.93
CA LEU A 48 -14.64 1.64 7.93
C LEU A 48 -15.32 0.36 8.39
N ALA A 49 -14.86 -0.80 7.91
CA ALA A 49 -15.38 -2.10 8.32
C ALA A 49 -15.16 -2.36 9.82
N GLN A 50 -13.97 -2.03 10.35
CA GLN A 50 -13.63 -2.14 11.76
C GLN A 50 -14.55 -1.28 12.64
N ARG A 51 -14.80 -0.04 12.24
CA ARG A 51 -15.74 0.85 12.96
C ARG A 51 -17.14 0.27 12.99
N THR A 52 -17.64 -0.17 11.83
CA THR A 52 -18.97 -0.76 11.74
C THR A 52 -19.09 -2.04 12.57
N TYR A 53 -18.06 -2.89 12.52
CA TYR A 53 -17.97 -4.10 13.32
C TYR A 53 -17.99 -3.79 14.83
N SER A 54 -17.20 -2.82 15.27
CA SER A 54 -17.10 -2.47 16.70
C SER A 54 -18.42 -1.94 17.27
N LEU A 55 -19.21 -1.21 16.50
CA LEU A 55 -20.53 -0.72 16.91
C LEU A 55 -21.50 -1.87 17.21
N THR A 56 -21.40 -2.98 16.47
CA THR A 56 -22.29 -4.15 16.65
C THR A 56 -21.72 -5.20 17.60
N ASN A 57 -20.45 -5.12 17.94
CA ASN A 57 -19.73 -6.08 18.78
C ASN A 57 -19.20 -5.44 20.09
N SER A 58 -19.98 -4.53 20.66
CA SER A 58 -19.69 -3.92 21.96
C SER A 58 -18.31 -3.26 22.06
N GLY A 59 -17.78 -2.70 20.95
CA GLY A 59 -16.48 -2.04 20.89
C GLY A 59 -15.29 -3.00 20.67
N GLU A 60 -15.54 -4.27 20.34
CA GLU A 60 -14.49 -5.18 19.88
C GLU A 60 -14.23 -5.00 18.39
N TYR A 61 -12.99 -5.17 17.96
CA TYR A 61 -12.58 -5.18 16.56
C TYR A 61 -12.44 -6.60 16.03
N GLY A 62 -12.63 -6.79 14.73
CA GLY A 62 -12.57 -8.09 14.08
C GLY A 62 -11.26 -8.32 13.32
N THR A 63 -10.84 -9.57 13.21
CA THR A 63 -9.83 -9.97 12.24
C THR A 63 -10.34 -9.74 10.81
N LEU A 64 -9.47 -9.59 9.82
CA LEU A 64 -9.88 -9.44 8.41
C LEU A 64 -10.85 -10.53 7.97
N ARG A 65 -10.64 -11.76 8.46
CA ARG A 65 -11.52 -12.88 8.19
C ARG A 65 -12.91 -12.70 8.83
N GLN A 66 -12.97 -12.31 10.10
CA GLN A 66 -14.26 -12.05 10.76
C GLN A 66 -15.03 -10.92 10.09
N LEU A 67 -14.35 -9.85 9.66
CA LEU A 67 -14.97 -8.76 8.91
C LEU A 67 -15.53 -9.23 7.57
N SER A 68 -14.78 -10.07 6.88
CA SER A 68 -15.19 -10.63 5.58
C SER A 68 -16.35 -11.63 5.73
N ASP A 69 -16.23 -12.58 6.65
CA ASP A 69 -17.27 -13.60 6.90
C ASP A 69 -18.57 -12.95 7.41
N GLY A 70 -18.46 -11.85 8.15
CA GLY A 70 -19.59 -11.05 8.64
C GLY A 70 -20.20 -10.08 7.61
N GLY A 71 -19.64 -9.99 6.41
CA GLY A 71 -20.11 -9.09 5.35
C GLY A 71 -19.79 -7.61 5.56
N PHE A 72 -18.91 -7.28 6.51
CA PHE A 72 -18.45 -5.90 6.75
C PHE A 72 -17.35 -5.48 5.76
N LEU A 73 -16.66 -6.45 5.20
CA LEU A 73 -15.51 -6.23 4.30
C LEU A 73 -15.61 -7.19 3.12
N ASP A 74 -15.18 -6.75 1.93
CA ASP A 74 -15.13 -7.60 0.74
C ASP A 74 -14.23 -8.82 0.96
N ALA A 75 -14.67 -10.00 0.49
CA ALA A 75 -14.01 -11.29 0.67
C ALA A 75 -12.55 -11.32 0.21
N ARG A 76 -12.20 -10.51 -0.80
CA ARG A 76 -10.82 -10.39 -1.29
C ARG A 76 -9.83 -9.94 -0.21
N TYR A 77 -10.25 -9.15 0.76
CA TYR A 77 -9.39 -8.69 1.86
C TYR A 77 -9.23 -9.74 2.97
N GLY A 78 -10.21 -10.62 3.13
CA GLY A 78 -10.19 -11.70 4.12
C GLY A 78 -9.31 -12.89 3.71
N ALA A 79 -9.00 -13.02 2.42
CA ALA A 79 -8.27 -14.17 1.86
C ALA A 79 -6.75 -14.12 2.11
N GLY A 80 -6.20 -13.00 2.61
CA GLY A 80 -4.74 -12.83 2.82
C GLY A 80 -3.94 -12.77 1.51
N THR A 81 -4.62 -12.59 0.38
CA THR A 81 -3.96 -12.40 -0.92
C THR A 81 -3.49 -10.96 -1.10
N PRO A 82 -2.36 -10.72 -1.78
CA PRO A 82 -1.91 -9.37 -2.07
C PRO A 82 -2.96 -8.57 -2.83
N ILE A 83 -3.09 -7.30 -2.46
CA ILE A 83 -3.90 -6.32 -3.19
C ILE A 83 -2.96 -5.64 -4.17
N ARG A 84 -3.01 -6.06 -5.44
CA ARG A 84 -1.98 -5.74 -6.41
C ARG A 84 -0.60 -6.18 -5.88
N ASP A 85 0.32 -5.24 -5.67
CA ASP A 85 1.66 -5.51 -5.15
C ASP A 85 1.81 -5.14 -3.66
N TYR A 86 0.71 -5.12 -2.88
CA TYR A 86 0.73 -4.85 -1.44
C TYR A 86 0.15 -6.01 -0.64
N VAL A 87 0.84 -6.39 0.42
CA VAL A 87 0.34 -7.34 1.43
C VAL A 87 -0.23 -6.54 2.59
N VAL A 88 -1.50 -6.79 2.90
CA VAL A 88 -2.16 -6.18 4.06
C VAL A 88 -2.18 -7.17 5.22
N THR A 89 -1.66 -6.73 6.37
CA THR A 89 -1.67 -7.49 7.62
C THR A 89 -2.30 -6.66 8.73
N CYS A 90 -3.23 -7.26 9.48
CA CYS A 90 -3.87 -6.61 10.61
C CYS A 90 -3.67 -7.41 11.89
N THR A 91 -3.42 -6.69 12.98
CA THR A 91 -3.40 -7.22 14.35
C THR A 91 -4.57 -6.65 15.11
N VAL A 92 -5.29 -7.49 15.84
CA VAL A 92 -6.41 -7.10 16.70
C VAL A 92 -6.05 -7.45 18.13
N THR A 93 -6.23 -6.48 19.03
CA THR A 93 -6.06 -6.67 20.46
C THR A 93 -7.44 -6.59 21.12
N PRO A 94 -7.92 -7.67 21.77
CA PRO A 94 -9.21 -7.69 22.41
C PRO A 94 -9.22 -6.79 23.65
N LYS A 95 -10.41 -6.48 24.13
CA LYS A 95 -10.60 -5.78 25.40
C LYS A 95 -9.97 -6.55 26.55
N SER A 96 -9.53 -5.80 27.54
CA SER A 96 -9.02 -6.34 28.79
C SER A 96 -9.41 -5.43 29.97
N SER A 97 -9.21 -5.89 31.21
CA SER A 97 -9.48 -5.08 32.39
C SER A 97 -8.67 -3.78 32.48
N GLY A 98 -7.53 -3.70 31.79
CA GLY A 98 -6.70 -2.50 31.71
C GLY A 98 -6.91 -1.69 30.40
N ALA A 99 -7.66 -2.24 29.43
CA ALA A 99 -8.01 -1.59 28.17
C ALA A 99 -9.50 -1.89 27.87
N PRO A 100 -10.43 -1.02 28.31
CA PRO A 100 -11.87 -1.25 28.22
C PRO A 100 -12.40 -1.24 26.77
N GLU A 101 -11.62 -0.75 25.84
CA GLU A 101 -11.87 -0.84 24.41
C GLU A 101 -10.79 -1.70 23.75
N GLY A 102 -11.17 -2.53 22.78
CA GLY A 102 -10.24 -3.24 21.93
C GLY A 102 -9.47 -2.27 21.04
N SER A 103 -8.47 -2.76 20.35
CA SER A 103 -7.74 -1.98 19.35
C SER A 103 -7.38 -2.83 18.15
N TYR A 104 -7.10 -2.17 17.03
CA TYR A 104 -6.51 -2.80 15.86
C TYR A 104 -5.42 -1.93 15.26
N SER A 105 -4.53 -2.55 14.55
CA SER A 105 -3.58 -1.89 13.66
C SER A 105 -3.41 -2.70 12.39
N CYS A 106 -3.24 -2.02 11.26
CA CYS A 106 -3.01 -2.65 9.98
C CYS A 106 -1.84 -2.00 9.25
N ASN A 107 -1.00 -2.82 8.64
CA ASN A 107 0.03 -2.41 7.70
C ASN A 107 -0.34 -2.85 6.30
N ALA A 108 0.00 -2.02 5.31
CA ALA A 108 0.08 -2.41 3.92
C ALA A 108 1.53 -2.21 3.46
N ASP A 109 2.19 -3.31 3.18
CA ASP A 109 3.61 -3.35 2.81
C ASP A 109 3.77 -3.81 1.36
N PRO A 110 4.71 -3.26 0.56
CA PRO A 110 5.02 -3.76 -0.77
C PRO A 110 5.40 -5.25 -0.72
N ASP A 111 4.78 -6.08 -1.57
CA ASP A 111 5.05 -7.53 -1.63
C ASP A 111 6.48 -7.82 -2.13
N LYS A 112 6.95 -7.01 -3.09
CA LYS A 112 8.27 -7.14 -3.72
C LYS A 112 9.03 -5.82 -3.72
N PRO A 113 9.48 -5.34 -2.55
CA PRO A 113 10.03 -4.00 -2.41
C PRO A 113 11.31 -3.75 -3.24
N VAL A 114 12.07 -4.80 -3.58
CA VAL A 114 13.27 -4.69 -4.42
C VAL A 114 12.91 -4.50 -5.91
N GLU A 115 11.88 -5.22 -6.40
CA GLU A 115 11.45 -5.17 -7.79
C GLU A 115 10.52 -3.97 -8.05
N ARG A 116 9.68 -3.66 -7.06
CA ARG A 116 8.67 -2.60 -7.12
C ARG A 116 8.69 -1.82 -5.82
N PRO A 117 9.53 -0.79 -5.73
CA PRO A 117 9.58 0.05 -4.54
C PRO A 117 8.27 0.78 -4.35
N GLY A 118 7.76 0.75 -3.14
CA GLY A 118 6.55 1.44 -2.71
C GLY A 118 6.68 1.88 -1.27
N ARG A 119 5.81 2.78 -0.83
CA ARG A 119 5.79 3.24 0.56
C ARG A 119 5.08 2.23 1.44
N HIS A 120 5.56 2.08 2.66
CA HIS A 120 4.88 1.31 3.70
C HIS A 120 3.79 2.17 4.35
N LEU A 121 2.63 1.60 4.55
CA LEU A 121 1.45 2.30 5.07
C LEU A 121 0.98 1.64 6.37
N TYR A 122 0.46 2.45 7.30
CA TYR A 122 -0.05 1.99 8.58
C TYR A 122 -1.28 2.77 9.00
N ILE A 123 -2.27 2.08 9.58
CA ILE A 123 -3.46 2.67 10.19
C ILE A 123 -3.79 1.94 11.49
N GLU A 124 -4.38 2.63 12.44
CA GLU A 124 -4.78 2.07 13.72
C GLU A 124 -6.12 2.62 14.23
N SER A 125 -6.66 2.00 15.28
CA SER A 125 -7.96 2.36 15.87
C SER A 125 -8.00 3.73 16.54
N VAL A 126 -6.85 4.26 16.96
CA VAL A 126 -6.74 5.53 17.71
C VAL A 126 -6.69 6.73 16.78
N SER A 127 -6.23 6.53 15.56
CA SER A 127 -6.06 7.61 14.57
C SER A 127 -6.68 7.22 13.24
N ASP A 128 -7.44 8.14 12.63
CA ASP A 128 -7.96 7.97 11.27
C ASP A 128 -6.92 8.26 10.19
N GLY A 129 -5.75 8.75 10.57
CA GLY A 129 -4.67 9.09 9.67
C GLY A 129 -3.90 7.84 9.23
N ILE A 130 -3.55 7.79 7.94
CA ILE A 130 -2.63 6.78 7.45
C ILE A 130 -1.21 7.31 7.62
N HIS A 131 -0.40 6.57 8.39
CA HIS A 131 1.02 6.85 8.54
C HIS A 131 1.81 6.22 7.39
N VAL A 132 2.90 6.86 7.00
CA VAL A 132 3.70 6.45 5.85
C VAL A 132 5.19 6.46 6.17
N ASN A 133 5.89 5.42 5.70
CA ASN A 133 7.34 5.30 5.73
C ASN A 133 7.86 4.84 4.37
N ASP A 134 8.91 5.49 3.86
CA ASP A 134 9.43 5.24 2.51
C ASP A 134 10.38 4.04 2.44
N THR A 135 10.91 3.58 3.58
CA THR A 135 12.03 2.63 3.60
C THR A 135 11.82 1.39 4.45
N GLN A 136 10.92 1.46 5.42
CA GLN A 136 10.66 0.35 6.34
C GLN A 136 9.19 0.31 6.73
N ARG A 137 8.76 -0.77 7.37
CA ARG A 137 7.39 -0.94 7.83
C ARG A 137 6.94 0.25 8.66
N ALA A 138 5.83 0.86 8.26
CA ALA A 138 5.29 2.04 8.91
C ALA A 138 4.66 1.70 10.29
N THR A 139 4.70 2.67 11.19
CA THR A 139 4.21 2.60 12.57
C THR A 139 3.43 3.87 12.93
N ALA A 140 2.81 3.90 14.11
CA ALA A 140 2.14 5.08 14.64
C ALA A 140 3.06 6.30 14.86
N ALA A 141 4.38 6.09 14.93
CA ALA A 141 5.37 7.17 15.12
C ALA A 141 5.76 7.85 13.79
N ASP A 142 5.37 7.28 12.66
CA ASP A 142 5.71 7.80 11.35
C ASP A 142 4.79 8.96 10.93
N LYS A 143 5.19 9.64 9.87
CA LYS A 143 4.47 10.80 9.35
C LYS A 143 3.07 10.41 8.86
N VAL A 144 2.06 11.19 9.26
CA VAL A 144 0.71 11.06 8.71
C VAL A 144 0.67 11.60 7.29
N MET A 145 0.03 10.87 6.40
CA MET A 145 -0.19 11.25 5.02
C MET A 145 -1.22 12.39 4.95
N GLN A 146 -0.87 13.47 4.27
CA GLN A 146 -1.75 14.63 4.04
C GLN A 146 -2.44 14.53 2.68
#